data_a1589655b37f5295c2bb654529bcdcb1
#
_entry.id   a1589655b37f5295c2bb654529bcdcb1
#
_cell.length_a   1.000
_cell.length_b   1.000
_cell.length_c   1.000
_cell.angle_alpha   90.00
_cell.angle_beta   90.00
_cell.angle_gamma   90.00
#
_symmetry.space_group_name_H-M   'P 1'
#
loop_
_entity.id
_entity.type
_entity.pdbx_description
1 polymer ?
#
loop_
_entity_poly.entity_id
_entity_poly.type
_entity_poly.pdbx_seq_one_letter_code
_entity_poly.pdbx_strand_id
1 'polypeptide(L)'
;MDQVVWLRYLSLIFGNTTWAAATLLAVFMGGLGLGALLFGRWADRIDRPLALYAAMEIAIGLIALASPTLLSWIDSAYVLVYRGWGNIPWLFAVGRSLLAALFLLPPTILMGGTLPLVLRATTKARGKVGASSGFFYGVNTTGAVLGTAFAGFFSIWQLGLYRTLIIAAVFNLIAAIGSLVVAPRFAMEATPRQPVTTGPRRRWLLMIFFAMGATSLAYEVFWTRILLFHLGSSVYAYSLMLLAVLLGIGIGSLLAIPWADRVGSPLRALVWVELGIGLWIPIQILLFMQLDLLLLTAVELIEPVSFGRYTFGQLMAILPLLGPPTLLMGMSFPLAVRAMSQDPEKLGDDVGKVYGANTLGAVVGALAAGFVLIPTVGTQNALMVVATVNAMLAAAIARRAGGLVLLPVTLTIAVLILATIALFPVDLVILS
;
A
#
# COMPACT_ATOMS: atom_id res chain seq x y z
N MET A 1 -3.43 -12.58 -2.15
CA MET A 1 -4.53 -13.35 -2.76
C MET A 1 -5.87 -12.87 -2.22
N ASP A 2 -6.11 -12.91 -0.92
CA ASP A 2 -7.38 -12.53 -0.30
C ASP A 2 -7.86 -11.14 -0.70
N GLN A 3 -6.96 -10.13 -0.69
CA GLN A 3 -7.29 -8.77 -1.11
C GLN A 3 -7.92 -8.72 -2.51
N VAL A 4 -7.33 -9.40 -3.49
CA VAL A 4 -7.82 -9.41 -4.87
C VAL A 4 -9.21 -10.04 -4.95
N VAL A 5 -9.41 -11.16 -4.25
CA VAL A 5 -10.69 -11.89 -4.23
C VAL A 5 -11.76 -11.08 -3.51
N TRP A 6 -11.46 -10.53 -2.33
CA TRP A 6 -12.42 -9.73 -1.55
C TRP A 6 -12.80 -8.43 -2.25
N LEU A 7 -11.82 -7.72 -2.83
CA LEU A 7 -12.12 -6.53 -3.63
C LEU A 7 -12.99 -6.88 -4.85
N ARG A 8 -12.75 -8.03 -5.49
CA ARG A 8 -13.61 -8.49 -6.58
C ARG A 8 -15.03 -8.77 -6.12
N TYR A 9 -15.23 -9.52 -5.03
CA TYR A 9 -16.56 -9.75 -4.48
C TYR A 9 -17.28 -8.45 -4.13
N LEU A 10 -16.59 -7.55 -3.43
CA LEU A 10 -17.17 -6.27 -3.02
C LEU A 10 -17.44 -5.34 -4.20
N SER A 11 -16.64 -5.41 -5.27
CA SER A 11 -16.92 -4.67 -6.50
C SER A 11 -18.16 -5.20 -7.24
N LEU A 12 -18.48 -6.48 -7.11
CA LEU A 12 -19.73 -7.03 -7.64
C LEU A 12 -20.96 -6.56 -6.85
N ILE A 13 -20.82 -6.36 -5.54
CA ILE A 13 -21.91 -5.89 -4.66
C ILE A 13 -22.07 -4.36 -4.77
N PHE A 14 -20.96 -3.61 -4.66
CA PHE A 14 -20.98 -2.14 -4.52
C PHE A 14 -20.78 -1.39 -5.85
N GLY A 15 -20.44 -2.12 -6.94
CA GLY A 15 -20.11 -1.55 -8.24
C GLY A 15 -18.66 -1.08 -8.36
N ASN A 16 -18.24 -0.76 -9.61
CA ASN A 16 -16.87 -0.38 -9.97
C ASN A 16 -16.70 1.16 -10.08
N THR A 17 -17.24 1.91 -9.12
CA THR A 17 -17.06 3.37 -9.10
C THR A 17 -15.75 3.75 -8.40
N THR A 18 -15.15 4.89 -8.78
CA THR A 18 -13.95 5.43 -8.11
C THR A 18 -14.17 5.58 -6.60
N TRP A 19 -15.37 5.98 -6.18
CA TRP A 19 -15.72 6.11 -4.76
C TRP A 19 -15.78 4.76 -4.05
N ALA A 20 -16.30 3.72 -4.71
CA ALA A 20 -16.29 2.37 -4.15
C ALA A 20 -14.86 1.87 -3.97
N ALA A 21 -14.02 2.01 -5.00
CA ALA A 21 -12.61 1.61 -4.93
C ALA A 21 -11.85 2.36 -3.83
N ALA A 22 -11.99 3.69 -3.75
CA ALA A 22 -11.35 4.51 -2.71
C ALA A 22 -11.80 4.09 -1.30
N THR A 23 -13.10 3.81 -1.11
CA THR A 23 -13.63 3.34 0.17
C THR A 23 -13.06 1.98 0.55
N LEU A 24 -13.05 1.01 -0.37
CA LEU A 24 -12.54 -0.34 -0.11
C LEU A 24 -11.04 -0.31 0.23
N LEU A 25 -10.25 0.47 -0.51
CA LEU A 25 -8.83 0.68 -0.22
C LEU A 25 -8.62 1.35 1.14
N ALA A 26 -9.40 2.39 1.46
CA ALA A 26 -9.31 3.09 2.73
C ALA A 26 -9.63 2.16 3.92
N VAL A 27 -10.69 1.34 3.82
CA VAL A 27 -11.05 0.37 4.86
C VAL A 27 -9.98 -0.70 5.00
N PHE A 28 -9.50 -1.25 3.89
CA PHE A 28 -8.45 -2.27 3.89
C PHE A 28 -7.17 -1.74 4.56
N MET A 29 -6.70 -0.58 4.12
CA MET A 29 -5.53 0.07 4.71
C MET A 29 -5.76 0.50 6.16
N GLY A 30 -6.95 0.98 6.49
CA GLY A 30 -7.34 1.34 7.86
C GLY A 30 -7.18 0.15 8.81
N GLY A 31 -7.63 -1.04 8.40
CA GLY A 31 -7.45 -2.28 9.15
C GLY A 31 -5.98 -2.64 9.34
N LEU A 32 -5.18 -2.59 8.25
CA LEU A 32 -3.73 -2.82 8.33
C LEU A 32 -3.04 -1.85 9.31
N GLY A 33 -3.37 -0.57 9.24
CA GLY A 33 -2.81 0.46 10.14
C GLY A 33 -3.18 0.24 11.60
N LEU A 34 -4.46 -0.04 11.87
CA LEU A 34 -4.95 -0.36 13.22
C LEU A 34 -4.28 -1.62 13.76
N GLY A 35 -4.18 -2.67 12.94
CA GLY A 35 -3.50 -3.91 13.30
C GLY A 35 -2.03 -3.69 13.65
N ALA A 36 -1.31 -2.93 12.84
CA ALA A 36 0.09 -2.61 13.10
C ALA A 36 0.28 -1.84 14.41
N LEU A 37 -0.58 -0.87 14.71
CA LEU A 37 -0.54 -0.10 15.95
C LEU A 37 -0.89 -0.95 17.18
N LEU A 38 -1.91 -1.80 17.09
CA LEU A 38 -2.34 -2.65 18.19
C LEU A 38 -1.29 -3.73 18.48
N PHE A 39 -0.96 -4.53 17.48
CA PHE A 39 -0.06 -5.67 17.64
C PHE A 39 1.42 -5.27 17.71
N GLY A 40 1.82 -4.12 17.13
CA GLY A 40 3.14 -3.56 17.33
C GLY A 40 3.43 -3.27 18.82
N ARG A 41 2.42 -2.75 19.55
CA ARG A 41 2.52 -2.54 21.00
C ARG A 41 2.54 -3.86 21.79
N TRP A 42 1.83 -4.88 21.32
CA TRP A 42 1.77 -6.19 21.98
C TRP A 42 3.00 -7.04 21.66
N ALA A 43 3.58 -6.90 20.46
CA ALA A 43 4.77 -7.64 20.05
C ALA A 43 5.91 -7.56 21.06
N ASP A 44 6.12 -6.38 21.68
CA ASP A 44 7.18 -6.17 22.67
C ASP A 44 6.89 -6.81 24.03
N ARG A 45 5.65 -7.25 24.29
CA ARG A 45 5.20 -7.83 25.56
C ARG A 45 5.03 -9.34 25.52
N ILE A 46 5.11 -9.95 24.34
CA ILE A 46 4.80 -11.36 24.12
C ILE A 46 6.10 -12.16 24.02
N ASP A 47 6.19 -13.22 24.83
CA ASP A 47 7.36 -14.13 24.86
C ASP A 47 7.47 -14.97 23.57
N ARG A 48 6.34 -15.21 22.90
CA ARG A 48 6.24 -16.07 21.71
C ARG A 48 5.56 -15.33 20.54
N PRO A 49 6.20 -14.29 19.95
CA PRO A 49 5.57 -13.50 18.89
C PRO A 49 5.24 -14.32 17.65
N LEU A 50 6.02 -15.35 17.32
CA LEU A 50 5.74 -16.23 16.18
C LEU A 50 4.57 -17.17 16.42
N ALA A 51 4.26 -17.54 17.66
CA ALA A 51 3.05 -18.32 17.98
C ALA A 51 1.78 -17.46 17.81
N LEU A 52 1.83 -16.17 18.19
CA LEU A 52 0.74 -15.24 17.93
C LEU A 52 0.58 -15.01 16.43
N TYR A 53 1.69 -14.86 15.68
CA TYR A 53 1.65 -14.78 14.22
C TYR A 53 0.92 -15.99 13.62
N ALA A 54 1.24 -17.21 14.06
CA ALA A 54 0.56 -18.43 13.60
C ALA A 54 -0.94 -18.41 13.88
N ALA A 55 -1.35 -17.97 15.08
CA ALA A 55 -2.76 -17.86 15.44
C ALA A 55 -3.50 -16.83 14.52
N MET A 56 -2.84 -15.73 14.16
CA MET A 56 -3.38 -14.74 13.24
C MET A 56 -3.54 -15.31 11.82
N GLU A 57 -2.53 -16.02 11.31
CA GLU A 57 -2.61 -16.65 9.99
C GLU A 57 -3.74 -17.69 9.92
N ILE A 58 -3.92 -18.49 10.96
CA ILE A 58 -5.05 -19.44 11.06
C ILE A 58 -6.38 -18.67 11.05
N ALA A 59 -6.51 -17.59 11.84
CA ALA A 59 -7.73 -16.81 11.90
C ALA A 59 -8.05 -16.14 10.55
N ILE A 60 -7.04 -15.60 9.85
CA ILE A 60 -7.19 -15.04 8.49
C ILE A 60 -7.68 -16.12 7.52
N GLY A 61 -7.06 -17.30 7.54
CA GLY A 61 -7.47 -18.43 6.70
C GLY A 61 -8.92 -18.89 6.97
N LEU A 62 -9.34 -18.93 8.24
CA LEU A 62 -10.73 -19.24 8.60
C LEU A 62 -11.72 -18.19 8.10
N ILE A 63 -11.38 -16.90 8.22
CA ILE A 63 -12.19 -15.80 7.67
C ILE A 63 -12.27 -15.92 6.15
N ALA A 64 -11.16 -16.24 5.48
CA ALA A 64 -11.14 -16.44 4.03
C ALA A 64 -12.10 -17.58 3.62
N LEU A 65 -12.11 -18.70 4.31
CA LEU A 65 -13.03 -19.80 4.06
C LEU A 65 -14.50 -19.44 4.34
N ALA A 66 -14.75 -18.61 5.36
CA ALA A 66 -16.10 -18.14 5.70
C ALA A 66 -16.58 -17.00 4.79
N SER A 67 -15.68 -16.37 4.01
CA SER A 67 -15.98 -15.18 3.20
C SER A 67 -17.20 -15.30 2.29
N PRO A 68 -17.46 -16.40 1.57
CA PRO A 68 -18.65 -16.51 0.71
C PRO A 68 -19.95 -16.36 1.49
N THR A 69 -20.05 -16.97 2.67
CA THR A 69 -21.23 -16.86 3.55
C THR A 69 -21.35 -15.45 4.14
N LEU A 70 -20.24 -14.89 4.63
CA LEU A 70 -20.22 -13.53 5.18
C LEU A 70 -20.61 -12.49 4.12
N LEU A 71 -20.12 -12.64 2.89
CA LEU A 71 -20.43 -11.74 1.79
C LEU A 71 -21.88 -11.87 1.31
N SER A 72 -22.51 -13.03 1.40
CA SER A 72 -23.94 -13.16 1.11
C SER A 72 -24.82 -12.42 2.14
N TRP A 73 -24.38 -12.36 3.40
CA TRP A 73 -25.05 -11.54 4.42
C TRP A 73 -24.82 -10.03 4.16
N ILE A 74 -23.62 -9.63 3.74
CA ILE A 74 -23.32 -8.25 3.35
C ILE A 74 -24.16 -7.84 2.14
N ASP A 75 -24.33 -8.68 1.13
CA ASP A 75 -25.19 -8.41 -0.02
C ASP A 75 -26.66 -8.20 0.39
N SER A 76 -27.16 -9.09 1.25
CA SER A 76 -28.52 -8.94 1.81
C SER A 76 -28.68 -7.63 2.59
N ALA A 77 -27.71 -7.29 3.43
CA ALA A 77 -27.69 -6.03 4.19
C ALA A 77 -27.56 -4.81 3.26
N TYR A 78 -26.80 -4.91 2.18
CA TYR A 78 -26.67 -3.85 1.17
C TYR A 78 -28.01 -3.51 0.51
N VAL A 79 -28.83 -4.53 0.19
CA VAL A 79 -30.18 -4.32 -0.34
C VAL A 79 -31.05 -3.54 0.66
N LEU A 80 -30.95 -3.83 1.95
CA LEU A 80 -31.67 -3.10 3.00
C LEU A 80 -31.21 -1.64 3.09
N VAL A 81 -29.88 -1.41 3.07
CA VAL A 81 -29.30 -0.05 3.06
C VAL A 81 -29.74 0.72 1.81
N TYR A 82 -29.75 0.08 0.64
CA TYR A 82 -30.20 0.69 -0.60
C TYR A 82 -31.68 1.09 -0.54
N ARG A 83 -32.54 0.20 -0.05
CA ARG A 83 -33.99 0.48 0.12
C ARG A 83 -34.25 1.60 1.10
N GLY A 84 -33.47 1.67 2.21
CA GLY A 84 -33.67 2.70 3.25
C GLY A 84 -33.04 4.05 2.89
N TRP A 85 -31.86 4.04 2.31
CA TRP A 85 -31.01 5.24 2.17
C TRP A 85 -30.59 5.56 0.73
N GLY A 86 -30.99 4.75 -0.27
CA GLY A 86 -30.58 4.89 -1.66
C GLY A 86 -30.90 6.25 -2.28
N ASN A 87 -31.96 6.92 -1.82
CA ASN A 87 -32.34 8.26 -2.25
C ASN A 87 -31.52 9.39 -1.63
N ILE A 88 -30.65 9.09 -0.66
CA ILE A 88 -29.80 10.06 0.05
C ILE A 88 -28.33 9.67 -0.19
N PRO A 89 -27.67 10.25 -1.21
CA PRO A 89 -26.36 9.75 -1.68
C PRO A 89 -25.28 9.65 -0.61
N TRP A 90 -25.16 10.64 0.28
CA TRP A 90 -24.15 10.63 1.34
C TRP A 90 -24.43 9.55 2.40
N LEU A 91 -25.70 9.34 2.77
CA LEU A 91 -26.09 8.35 3.78
C LEU A 91 -25.92 6.94 3.21
N PHE A 92 -26.25 6.75 1.95
CA PHE A 92 -25.99 5.50 1.22
C PHE A 92 -24.48 5.19 1.13
N ALA A 93 -23.64 6.21 0.85
CA ALA A 93 -22.19 6.05 0.84
C ALA A 93 -21.65 5.64 2.22
N VAL A 94 -22.14 6.23 3.30
CA VAL A 94 -21.80 5.84 4.68
C VAL A 94 -22.22 4.40 4.97
N GLY A 95 -23.47 4.03 4.66
CA GLY A 95 -23.98 2.66 4.89
C GLY A 95 -23.15 1.60 4.15
N ARG A 96 -22.79 1.84 2.88
CA ARG A 96 -21.91 0.99 2.09
C ARG A 96 -20.52 0.90 2.69
N SER A 97 -19.95 2.00 3.17
CA SER A 97 -18.63 2.02 3.80
C SER A 97 -18.61 1.24 5.11
N LEU A 98 -19.69 1.31 5.90
CA LEU A 98 -19.84 0.53 7.13
C LEU A 98 -19.94 -0.98 6.85
N LEU A 99 -20.66 -1.38 5.81
CA LEU A 99 -20.75 -2.78 5.40
C LEU A 99 -19.38 -3.30 4.93
N ALA A 100 -18.65 -2.51 4.13
CA ALA A 100 -17.28 -2.84 3.75
C ALA A 100 -16.36 -2.97 4.95
N ALA A 101 -16.47 -2.05 5.91
CA ALA A 101 -15.68 -2.05 7.15
C ALA A 101 -15.98 -3.28 8.01
N LEU A 102 -17.26 -3.64 8.16
CA LEU A 102 -17.67 -4.81 8.95
C LEU A 102 -17.02 -6.10 8.45
N PHE A 103 -16.88 -6.25 7.13
CA PHE A 103 -16.27 -7.42 6.52
C PHE A 103 -14.74 -7.35 6.49
N LEU A 104 -14.16 -6.21 6.04
CA LEU A 104 -12.73 -6.11 5.78
C LEU A 104 -11.88 -5.83 7.03
N LEU A 105 -12.40 -5.08 8.02
CA LEU A 105 -11.57 -4.70 9.18
C LEU A 105 -11.07 -5.90 10.00
N PRO A 106 -11.86 -6.93 10.34
CA PRO A 106 -11.36 -8.04 11.15
C PRO A 106 -10.13 -8.73 10.53
N PRO A 107 -10.15 -9.22 9.28
CA PRO A 107 -8.99 -9.88 8.70
C PRO A 107 -7.83 -8.91 8.44
N THR A 108 -8.09 -7.66 8.04
CA THR A 108 -7.02 -6.71 7.75
C THR A 108 -6.32 -6.21 9.01
N ILE A 109 -7.00 -6.11 10.15
CA ILE A 109 -6.38 -5.85 11.46
C ILE A 109 -5.42 -6.98 11.81
N LEU A 110 -5.80 -8.23 11.60
CA LEU A 110 -4.90 -9.38 11.82
C LEU A 110 -3.68 -9.29 10.88
N MET A 111 -3.91 -9.10 9.58
CA MET A 111 -2.82 -8.93 8.59
C MET A 111 -1.86 -7.80 8.96
N GLY A 112 -2.38 -6.66 9.43
CA GLY A 112 -1.55 -5.50 9.84
C GLY A 112 -0.63 -5.79 11.02
N GLY A 113 -1.02 -6.71 11.89
CA GLY A 113 -0.23 -7.15 13.04
C GLY A 113 0.91 -8.10 12.72
N THR A 114 0.89 -8.77 11.57
CA THR A 114 1.85 -9.84 11.23
C THR A 114 3.29 -9.33 11.09
N LEU A 115 3.49 -8.22 10.38
CA LEU A 115 4.83 -7.65 10.12
C LEU A 115 5.57 -7.20 11.40
N PRO A 116 4.96 -6.44 12.34
CA PRO A 116 5.59 -6.09 13.61
C PRO A 116 6.04 -7.32 14.42
N LEU A 117 5.23 -8.38 14.45
CA LEU A 117 5.55 -9.62 15.19
C LEU A 117 6.76 -10.34 14.60
N VAL A 118 6.81 -10.48 13.27
CA VAL A 118 7.95 -11.12 12.58
C VAL A 118 9.23 -10.30 12.76
N LEU A 119 9.15 -8.99 12.59
CA LEU A 119 10.31 -8.11 12.76
C LEU A 119 10.83 -8.16 14.20
N ARG A 120 9.95 -8.13 15.20
CA ARG A 120 10.35 -8.25 16.59
C ARG A 120 11.08 -9.57 16.88
N ALA A 121 10.54 -10.70 16.38
CA ALA A 121 11.14 -12.01 16.60
C ALA A 121 12.54 -12.16 15.97
N THR A 122 12.75 -11.55 14.80
CA THR A 122 13.93 -11.86 13.97
C THR A 122 15.06 -10.83 14.07
N THR A 123 14.76 -9.57 14.38
CA THR A 123 15.78 -8.48 14.32
C THR A 123 16.69 -8.46 15.55
N LYS A 124 16.22 -8.89 16.73
CA LYS A 124 17.09 -8.99 17.92
C LYS A 124 18.28 -9.93 17.69
N ALA A 125 18.10 -10.95 16.83
CA ALA A 125 19.16 -11.88 16.46
C ALA A 125 20.17 -11.30 15.46
N ARG A 126 19.85 -10.22 14.74
CA ARG A 126 20.68 -9.70 13.62
C ARG A 126 21.31 -8.33 13.85
N GLY A 127 20.84 -7.55 14.80
CA GLY A 127 21.39 -6.24 15.17
C GLY A 127 21.32 -5.12 14.11
N LYS A 128 20.75 -5.40 12.91
CA LYS A 128 20.66 -4.48 11.75
C LYS A 128 19.21 -4.15 11.45
N VAL A 129 18.71 -3.06 12.03
CA VAL A 129 17.29 -2.68 11.98
C VAL A 129 16.81 -2.36 10.55
N GLY A 130 17.52 -1.52 9.81
CA GLY A 130 17.14 -1.08 8.48
C GLY A 130 17.17 -2.22 7.46
N ALA A 131 18.25 -3.00 7.45
CA ALA A 131 18.40 -4.16 6.55
C ALA A 131 17.37 -5.26 6.86
N SER A 132 17.11 -5.54 8.14
CA SER A 132 16.08 -6.52 8.54
C SER A 132 14.69 -6.06 8.14
N SER A 133 14.35 -4.80 8.38
CA SER A 133 13.05 -4.24 7.98
C SER A 133 12.86 -4.28 6.47
N GLY A 134 13.89 -3.90 5.69
CA GLY A 134 13.87 -3.96 4.23
C GLY A 134 13.70 -5.40 3.73
N PHE A 135 14.41 -6.37 4.32
CA PHE A 135 14.31 -7.77 3.93
C PHE A 135 12.91 -8.33 4.17
N PHE A 136 12.38 -8.24 5.40
CA PHE A 136 11.07 -8.83 5.71
C PHE A 136 9.92 -8.10 5.01
N TYR A 137 10.00 -6.79 4.89
CA TYR A 137 9.03 -6.04 4.11
C TYR A 137 9.09 -6.38 2.63
N GLY A 138 10.29 -6.50 2.04
CA GLY A 138 10.50 -6.91 0.67
C GLY A 138 10.02 -8.33 0.40
N VAL A 139 10.30 -9.30 1.27
CA VAL A 139 9.81 -10.69 1.16
C VAL A 139 8.28 -10.73 1.26
N ASN A 140 7.69 -10.03 2.23
CA ASN A 140 6.24 -9.93 2.37
C ASN A 140 5.60 -9.35 1.09
N THR A 141 6.16 -8.27 0.55
CA THR A 141 5.66 -7.64 -0.67
C THR A 141 5.87 -8.54 -1.90
N THR A 142 6.99 -9.28 -1.97
CA THR A 142 7.20 -10.29 -3.03
C THR A 142 6.14 -11.39 -2.96
N GLY A 143 5.80 -11.86 -1.77
CA GLY A 143 4.67 -12.76 -1.58
C GLY A 143 3.33 -12.17 -2.05
N ALA A 144 3.10 -10.88 -1.79
CA ALA A 144 1.91 -10.17 -2.28
C ALA A 144 1.90 -10.06 -3.81
N VAL A 145 3.07 -9.80 -4.45
CA VAL A 145 3.24 -9.82 -5.92
C VAL A 145 2.83 -11.16 -6.50
N LEU A 146 3.43 -12.24 -6.00
CA LEU A 146 3.15 -13.60 -6.48
C LEU A 146 1.69 -13.98 -6.23
N GLY A 147 1.15 -13.64 -5.06
CA GLY A 147 -0.24 -13.89 -4.71
C GLY A 147 -1.23 -13.11 -5.58
N THR A 148 -0.92 -11.85 -5.92
CA THR A 148 -1.75 -11.02 -6.81
C THR A 148 -1.71 -11.55 -8.23
N ALA A 149 -0.51 -11.87 -8.74
CA ALA A 149 -0.33 -12.44 -10.08
C ALA A 149 -1.08 -13.77 -10.21
N PHE A 150 -0.89 -14.67 -9.26
CA PHE A 150 -1.55 -15.98 -9.27
C PHE A 150 -3.08 -15.87 -9.14
N ALA A 151 -3.59 -15.04 -8.21
CA ALA A 151 -5.01 -14.84 -8.02
C ALA A 151 -5.64 -14.14 -9.22
N GLY A 152 -5.07 -13.02 -9.67
CA GLY A 152 -5.66 -12.16 -10.70
C GLY A 152 -5.63 -12.76 -12.10
N PHE A 153 -4.56 -13.49 -12.47
CA PHE A 153 -4.38 -13.95 -13.85
C PHE A 153 -4.58 -15.46 -14.05
N PHE A 154 -4.54 -16.24 -12.98
CA PHE A 154 -4.68 -17.68 -13.10
C PHE A 154 -5.83 -18.24 -12.26
N SER A 155 -5.79 -18.05 -10.94
CA SER A 155 -6.65 -18.81 -10.04
C SER A 155 -8.12 -18.41 -10.13
N ILE A 156 -8.43 -17.09 -10.18
CA ILE A 156 -9.81 -16.61 -10.29
C ILE A 156 -10.44 -17.06 -11.62
N TRP A 157 -9.69 -17.01 -12.71
CA TRP A 157 -10.19 -17.39 -14.03
C TRP A 157 -10.37 -18.90 -14.18
N GLN A 158 -9.40 -19.72 -13.72
CA GLN A 158 -9.43 -21.16 -13.89
C GLN A 158 -10.29 -21.88 -12.83
N LEU A 159 -10.25 -21.42 -11.60
CA LEU A 159 -10.81 -22.10 -10.46
C LEU A 159 -12.01 -21.39 -9.83
N GLY A 160 -12.20 -20.11 -10.16
CA GLY A 160 -13.21 -19.25 -9.56
C GLY A 160 -12.82 -18.71 -8.19
N LEU A 161 -13.67 -17.80 -7.69
CA LEU A 161 -13.38 -17.03 -6.46
C LEU A 161 -13.26 -17.94 -5.22
N TYR A 162 -14.18 -18.91 -5.06
CA TYR A 162 -14.20 -19.76 -3.87
C TYR A 162 -12.97 -20.67 -3.75
N ARG A 163 -12.58 -21.33 -4.82
CA ARG A 163 -11.38 -22.19 -4.80
C ARG A 163 -10.11 -21.38 -4.61
N THR A 164 -10.07 -20.14 -5.10
CA THR A 164 -8.97 -19.20 -4.85
C THR A 164 -8.85 -18.88 -3.36
N LEU A 165 -9.96 -18.69 -2.63
CA LEU A 165 -9.95 -18.50 -1.18
C LEU A 165 -9.47 -19.76 -0.41
N ILE A 166 -9.83 -20.96 -0.87
CA ILE A 166 -9.32 -22.20 -0.29
C ILE A 166 -7.79 -22.26 -0.43
N ILE A 167 -7.24 -21.94 -1.61
CA ILE A 167 -5.80 -21.92 -1.84
C ILE A 167 -5.13 -20.86 -0.95
N ALA A 168 -5.71 -19.69 -0.81
CA ALA A 168 -5.21 -18.66 0.09
C ALA A 168 -5.19 -19.13 1.55
N ALA A 169 -6.26 -19.77 2.02
CA ALA A 169 -6.32 -20.35 3.37
C ALA A 169 -5.28 -21.45 3.59
N VAL A 170 -4.98 -22.25 2.57
CA VAL A 170 -3.90 -23.26 2.64
C VAL A 170 -2.53 -22.57 2.78
N PHE A 171 -2.26 -21.47 2.06
CA PHE A 171 -1.01 -20.72 2.24
C PHE A 171 -0.91 -20.10 3.63
N ASN A 172 -2.00 -19.55 4.17
CA ASN A 172 -2.02 -19.05 5.55
C ASN A 172 -1.73 -20.19 6.57
N LEU A 173 -2.29 -21.38 6.36
CA LEU A 173 -2.01 -22.54 7.20
C LEU A 173 -0.53 -22.98 7.11
N ILE A 174 0.05 -22.99 5.90
CA ILE A 174 1.47 -23.30 5.71
C ILE A 174 2.35 -22.27 6.44
N ALA A 175 2.02 -20.97 6.35
CA ALA A 175 2.71 -19.90 7.07
C ALA A 175 2.61 -20.08 8.59
N ALA A 176 1.41 -20.45 9.09
CA ALA A 176 1.18 -20.72 10.50
C ALA A 176 2.01 -21.92 10.99
N ILE A 177 1.98 -23.04 10.29
CA ILE A 177 2.76 -24.26 10.65
C ILE A 177 4.25 -23.93 10.58
N GLY A 178 4.72 -23.28 9.51
CA GLY A 178 6.13 -22.91 9.36
C GLY A 178 6.62 -22.01 10.51
N SER A 179 5.79 -21.05 10.93
CA SER A 179 6.14 -20.17 12.05
C SER A 179 6.17 -20.94 13.39
N LEU A 180 5.27 -21.87 13.63
CA LEU A 180 5.26 -22.71 14.84
C LEU A 180 6.49 -23.62 14.93
N VAL A 181 6.91 -24.18 13.82
CA VAL A 181 8.12 -25.04 13.75
C VAL A 181 9.38 -24.23 14.08
N VAL A 182 9.43 -22.97 13.65
CA VAL A 182 10.58 -22.09 13.86
C VAL A 182 10.51 -21.35 15.21
N ALA A 183 9.31 -21.15 15.78
CA ALA A 183 9.07 -20.39 16.99
C ALA A 183 9.98 -20.73 18.18
N PRO A 184 10.32 -22.03 18.49
CA PRO A 184 11.21 -22.34 19.61
C PRO A 184 12.61 -21.73 19.51
N ARG A 185 13.09 -21.47 18.29
CA ARG A 185 14.43 -20.87 18.03
C ARG A 185 14.43 -19.36 18.28
N PHE A 186 13.27 -18.73 18.35
CA PHE A 186 13.07 -17.30 18.49
C PHE A 186 12.25 -16.93 19.75
N ALA A 187 12.17 -17.86 20.72
CA ALA A 187 11.58 -17.55 22.03
C ALA A 187 12.40 -16.44 22.72
N MET A 188 11.71 -15.45 23.27
CA MET A 188 12.31 -14.25 23.85
C MET A 188 11.75 -14.05 25.25
N GLU A 189 12.59 -13.56 26.17
CA GLU A 189 12.10 -13.03 27.45
C GLU A 189 11.36 -11.71 27.20
N ALA A 190 10.17 -11.55 27.80
CA ALA A 190 9.43 -10.31 27.77
C ALA A 190 10.23 -9.21 28.45
N THR A 191 10.54 -8.15 27.73
CA THR A 191 11.30 -7.04 28.31
C THR A 191 10.34 -6.09 29.01
N PRO A 192 10.56 -5.75 30.31
CA PRO A 192 9.76 -4.76 31.01
C PRO A 192 9.79 -3.41 30.28
N ARG A 193 8.62 -2.86 30.03
CA ARG A 193 8.48 -1.61 29.26
C ARG A 193 8.90 -0.40 30.09
N GLN A 194 9.93 0.33 29.68
CA GLN A 194 10.09 1.70 30.10
C GLN A 194 9.08 2.61 29.38
N PRO A 195 8.39 3.53 30.07
CA PRO A 195 7.45 4.43 29.44
C PRO A 195 8.15 5.28 28.37
N VAL A 196 7.70 5.14 27.12
CA VAL A 196 8.26 5.89 26.00
C VAL A 196 7.65 7.28 25.98
N THR A 197 8.40 8.27 26.40
CA THR A 197 8.03 9.66 26.15
C THR A 197 8.12 9.96 24.66
N THR A 198 6.99 10.27 24.04
CA THR A 198 6.95 10.74 22.66
C THR A 198 7.45 12.17 22.58
N GLY A 199 8.77 12.34 22.42
CA GLY A 199 9.37 13.67 22.26
C GLY A 199 8.96 14.36 20.96
N PRO A 200 9.13 15.69 20.84
CA PRO A 200 8.72 16.47 19.65
C PRO A 200 9.28 15.95 18.32
N ARG A 201 10.51 15.44 18.32
CA ARG A 201 11.16 14.83 17.14
C ARG A 201 10.39 13.61 16.64
N ARG A 202 9.93 12.75 17.54
CA ARG A 202 9.23 11.50 17.21
C ARG A 202 7.83 11.78 16.64
N ARG A 203 7.10 12.73 17.21
CA ARG A 203 5.80 13.18 16.68
C ARG A 203 5.92 13.73 15.26
N TRP A 204 6.94 14.56 15.02
CA TRP A 204 7.19 15.11 13.71
C TRP A 204 7.50 14.02 12.67
N LEU A 205 8.33 13.03 12.99
CA LEU A 205 8.59 11.89 12.10
C LEU A 205 7.30 11.14 11.76
N LEU A 206 6.43 10.89 12.74
CA LEU A 206 5.15 10.23 12.50
C LEU A 206 4.24 11.06 11.58
N MET A 207 4.23 12.39 11.70
CA MET A 207 3.49 13.26 10.78
C MET A 207 4.05 13.18 9.34
N ILE A 208 5.37 13.13 9.18
CA ILE A 208 6.00 12.94 7.86
C ILE A 208 5.58 11.58 7.28
N PHE A 209 5.68 10.49 8.04
CA PHE A 209 5.30 9.17 7.53
C PHE A 209 3.81 9.04 7.24
N PHE A 210 2.96 9.70 8.03
CA PHE A 210 1.54 9.85 7.72
C PHE A 210 1.33 10.54 6.37
N ALA A 211 2.00 11.66 6.13
CA ALA A 211 1.87 12.40 4.89
C ALA A 211 2.43 11.62 3.67
N MET A 212 3.55 10.90 3.83
CA MET A 212 4.09 9.99 2.82
C MET A 212 3.08 8.88 2.45
N GLY A 213 2.41 8.31 3.46
CA GLY A 213 1.34 7.33 3.21
C GLY A 213 0.15 7.94 2.48
N ALA A 214 -0.23 9.18 2.83
CA ALA A 214 -1.33 9.87 2.18
C ALA A 214 -1.04 10.14 0.70
N THR A 215 0.16 10.61 0.35
CA THR A 215 0.55 10.83 -1.05
C THR A 215 0.64 9.51 -1.82
N SER A 216 1.21 8.47 -1.23
CA SER A 216 1.38 7.16 -1.87
C SER A 216 0.04 6.55 -2.30
N LEU A 217 -0.94 6.48 -1.39
CA LEU A 217 -2.23 5.87 -1.73
C LEU A 217 -3.13 6.79 -2.57
N ALA A 218 -2.95 8.11 -2.48
CA ALA A 218 -3.59 9.03 -3.41
C ALA A 218 -3.15 8.74 -4.85
N TYR A 219 -1.86 8.53 -5.10
CA TYR A 219 -1.36 8.12 -6.42
C TYR A 219 -1.97 6.79 -6.88
N GLU A 220 -2.06 5.79 -6.01
CA GLU A 220 -2.66 4.50 -6.35
C GLU A 220 -4.12 4.63 -6.79
N VAL A 221 -4.91 5.50 -6.15
CA VAL A 221 -6.30 5.81 -6.56
C VAL A 221 -6.32 6.48 -7.94
N PHE A 222 -5.42 7.44 -8.22
CA PHE A 222 -5.34 8.10 -9.52
C PHE A 222 -4.92 7.12 -10.62
N TRP A 223 -3.89 6.32 -10.39
CA TRP A 223 -3.43 5.30 -11.33
C TRP A 223 -4.49 4.24 -11.59
N THR A 224 -5.21 3.80 -10.57
CA THR A 224 -6.34 2.89 -10.71
C THR A 224 -7.37 3.49 -11.67
N ARG A 225 -7.76 4.74 -11.48
CA ARG A 225 -8.74 5.42 -12.34
C ARG A 225 -8.27 5.50 -13.79
N ILE A 226 -7.04 5.95 -14.02
CA ILE A 226 -6.48 6.10 -15.38
C ILE A 226 -6.40 4.75 -16.08
N LEU A 227 -5.83 3.74 -15.40
CA LEU A 227 -5.65 2.43 -16.01
C LEU A 227 -6.95 1.67 -16.24
N LEU A 228 -7.96 1.80 -15.35
CA LEU A 228 -9.27 1.23 -15.58
C LEU A 228 -9.98 1.85 -16.79
N PHE A 229 -9.68 3.10 -17.11
CA PHE A 229 -10.21 3.76 -18.29
C PHE A 229 -9.60 3.18 -19.58
N HIS A 230 -8.27 3.03 -19.66
CA HIS A 230 -7.57 2.52 -20.85
C HIS A 230 -7.64 1.00 -21.01
N LEU A 231 -7.61 0.23 -19.91
CA LEU A 231 -7.60 -1.24 -19.92
C LEU A 231 -9.00 -1.86 -19.74
N GLY A 232 -10.02 -1.03 -19.52
CA GLY A 232 -11.38 -1.45 -19.18
C GLY A 232 -11.55 -1.80 -17.70
N SER A 233 -12.79 -1.69 -17.21
CA SER A 233 -13.15 -1.94 -15.81
C SER A 233 -13.18 -3.44 -15.50
N SER A 234 -12.03 -4.10 -15.52
CA SER A 234 -11.89 -5.53 -15.27
C SER A 234 -11.04 -5.83 -14.04
N VAL A 235 -11.17 -7.05 -13.52
CA VAL A 235 -10.27 -7.58 -12.46
C VAL A 235 -8.82 -7.57 -12.92
N TYR A 236 -8.61 -7.82 -14.22
CA TYR A 236 -7.27 -7.89 -14.81
C TYR A 236 -6.57 -6.53 -14.80
N ALA A 237 -7.29 -5.46 -15.18
CA ALA A 237 -6.76 -4.09 -15.14
C ALA A 237 -6.35 -3.68 -13.72
N TYR A 238 -7.22 -3.95 -12.73
CA TYR A 238 -6.90 -3.71 -11.32
C TYR A 238 -5.70 -4.56 -10.86
N SER A 239 -5.69 -5.85 -11.21
CA SER A 239 -4.60 -6.76 -10.83
C SER A 239 -3.26 -6.37 -11.48
N LEU A 240 -3.27 -5.88 -12.74
CA LEU A 240 -2.09 -5.34 -13.41
C LEU A 240 -1.53 -4.12 -12.70
N MET A 241 -2.40 -3.17 -12.36
CA MET A 241 -2.01 -1.98 -11.61
C MET A 241 -1.40 -2.35 -10.27
N LEU A 242 -2.10 -3.17 -9.48
CA LEU A 242 -1.63 -3.62 -8.17
C LEU A 242 -0.32 -4.41 -8.27
N LEU A 243 -0.19 -5.27 -9.29
CA LEU A 243 1.03 -6.02 -9.54
C LEU A 243 2.22 -5.10 -9.84
N ALA A 244 2.04 -4.09 -10.70
CA ALA A 244 3.09 -3.12 -11.04
C ALA A 244 3.53 -2.31 -9.81
N VAL A 245 2.57 -1.84 -8.99
CA VAL A 245 2.83 -1.12 -7.74
C VAL A 245 3.59 -2.00 -6.74
N LEU A 246 3.11 -3.21 -6.49
CA LEU A 246 3.74 -4.13 -5.54
C LEU A 246 5.14 -4.59 -6.01
N LEU A 247 5.34 -4.81 -7.31
CA LEU A 247 6.66 -5.10 -7.88
C LEU A 247 7.64 -3.97 -7.59
N GLY A 248 7.23 -2.72 -7.87
CA GLY A 248 8.07 -1.55 -7.59
C GLY A 248 8.40 -1.45 -6.11
N ILE A 249 7.41 -1.51 -5.22
CA ILE A 249 7.61 -1.45 -3.76
C ILE A 249 8.50 -2.58 -3.26
N GLY A 250 8.27 -3.82 -3.71
CA GLY A 250 9.06 -4.99 -3.32
C GLY A 250 10.53 -4.86 -3.73
N ILE A 251 10.77 -4.57 -5.01
CA ILE A 251 12.13 -4.38 -5.53
C ILE A 251 12.80 -3.18 -4.84
N GLY A 252 12.10 -2.06 -4.68
CA GLY A 252 12.61 -0.87 -3.98
C GLY A 252 13.05 -1.16 -2.56
N SER A 253 12.24 -1.90 -1.79
CA SER A 253 12.60 -2.34 -0.43
C SER A 253 13.84 -3.22 -0.39
N LEU A 254 13.97 -4.17 -1.34
CA LEU A 254 15.13 -5.03 -1.45
C LEU A 254 16.38 -4.25 -1.85
N LEU A 255 16.27 -3.31 -2.79
CA LEU A 255 17.36 -2.41 -3.19
C LEU A 255 17.85 -1.51 -2.05
N ALA A 256 17.00 -1.20 -1.09
CA ALA A 256 17.39 -0.42 0.09
C ALA A 256 18.26 -1.21 1.09
N ILE A 257 18.22 -2.54 1.10
CA ILE A 257 18.93 -3.41 2.08
C ILE A 257 20.43 -3.09 2.19
N PRO A 258 21.22 -3.03 1.10
CA PRO A 258 22.67 -2.91 1.19
C PRO A 258 23.14 -1.56 1.75
N TRP A 259 22.31 -0.52 1.71
CA TRP A 259 22.72 0.84 2.11
C TRP A 259 21.86 1.46 3.21
N ALA A 260 20.68 0.94 3.53
CA ALA A 260 19.80 1.49 4.55
C ALA A 260 20.51 1.69 5.92
N ASP A 261 21.35 0.74 6.34
CA ASP A 261 22.12 0.85 7.58
C ASP A 261 23.46 1.58 7.42
N ARG A 262 23.95 1.74 6.15
CA ARG A 262 25.22 2.43 5.85
C ARG A 262 25.05 3.91 5.57
N VAL A 263 23.84 4.33 5.26
CA VAL A 263 23.52 5.74 5.01
C VAL A 263 23.76 6.57 6.27
N GLY A 264 24.61 7.57 6.16
CA GLY A 264 24.95 8.44 7.30
C GLY A 264 23.78 9.24 7.86
N SER A 265 22.75 9.52 7.03
CA SER A 265 21.52 10.20 7.44
C SER A 265 20.32 9.63 6.69
N PRO A 266 19.51 8.78 7.34
CA PRO A 266 18.27 8.26 6.74
C PRO A 266 17.31 9.38 6.31
N LEU A 267 17.28 10.50 7.01
CA LEU A 267 16.45 11.65 6.66
C LEU A 267 16.88 12.29 5.35
N ARG A 268 18.20 12.40 5.07
CA ARG A 268 18.67 12.92 3.78
C ARG A 268 18.30 11.98 2.63
N ALA A 269 18.38 10.68 2.85
CA ALA A 269 17.94 9.72 1.85
C ALA A 269 16.44 9.84 1.57
N LEU A 270 15.60 10.02 2.61
CA LEU A 270 14.17 10.28 2.44
C LEU A 270 13.87 11.57 1.65
N VAL A 271 14.69 12.63 1.79
CA VAL A 271 14.55 13.83 0.95
C VAL A 271 14.66 13.48 -0.52
N TRP A 272 15.69 12.71 -0.91
CA TRP A 272 15.87 12.31 -2.30
C TRP A 272 14.77 11.38 -2.81
N VAL A 273 14.26 10.51 -1.97
CA VAL A 273 13.11 9.64 -2.30
C VAL A 273 11.87 10.48 -2.61
N GLU A 274 11.52 11.42 -1.73
CA GLU A 274 10.33 12.27 -1.93
C GLU A 274 10.46 13.19 -3.14
N LEU A 275 11.67 13.75 -3.38
CA LEU A 275 11.95 14.54 -4.57
C LEU A 275 11.84 13.71 -5.84
N GLY A 276 12.39 12.50 -5.83
CA GLY A 276 12.31 11.60 -6.98
C GLY A 276 10.88 11.21 -7.33
N ILE A 277 10.05 10.92 -6.32
CA ILE A 277 8.62 10.66 -6.54
C ILE A 277 7.95 11.88 -7.16
N GLY A 278 8.11 13.07 -6.54
CA GLY A 278 7.47 14.29 -7.03
C GLY A 278 7.91 14.67 -8.45
N LEU A 279 9.20 14.53 -8.77
CA LEU A 279 9.76 14.82 -10.10
C LEU A 279 9.30 13.86 -11.18
N TRP A 280 9.00 12.61 -10.80
CA TRP A 280 8.54 11.63 -11.78
C TRP A 280 7.12 11.92 -12.29
N ILE A 281 6.27 12.54 -11.49
CA ILE A 281 4.85 12.72 -11.83
C ILE A 281 4.63 13.55 -13.10
N PRO A 282 5.30 14.69 -13.35
CA PRO A 282 5.19 15.40 -14.63
C PRO A 282 5.58 14.53 -15.83
N ILE A 283 6.65 13.74 -15.70
CA ILE A 283 7.09 12.80 -16.75
C ILE A 283 6.03 11.72 -16.95
N GLN A 284 5.48 11.17 -15.87
CA GLN A 284 4.43 10.17 -15.89
C GLN A 284 3.16 10.67 -16.58
N ILE A 285 2.77 11.94 -16.38
CA ILE A 285 1.63 12.54 -17.06
C ILE A 285 1.85 12.54 -18.59
N LEU A 286 3.04 12.93 -19.04
CA LEU A 286 3.39 12.86 -20.48
C LEU A 286 3.35 11.44 -21.02
N LEU A 287 3.80 10.48 -20.24
CA LEU A 287 3.75 9.06 -20.61
C LEU A 287 2.31 8.53 -20.64
N PHE A 288 1.44 8.94 -19.73
CA PHE A 288 0.02 8.58 -19.77
C PHE A 288 -0.69 9.10 -21.02
N MET A 289 -0.33 10.28 -21.53
CA MET A 289 -0.85 10.78 -22.79
C MET A 289 -0.48 9.88 -24.00
N GLN A 290 0.54 9.06 -23.86
CA GLN A 290 0.99 8.10 -24.89
C GLN A 290 0.64 6.65 -24.53
N LEU A 291 -0.20 6.43 -23.51
CA LEU A 291 -0.44 5.09 -22.95
C LEU A 291 -1.03 4.14 -24.01
N ASP A 292 -1.96 4.59 -24.84
CA ASP A 292 -2.56 3.73 -25.89
C ASP A 292 -1.51 3.30 -26.91
N LEU A 293 -0.60 4.21 -27.31
CA LEU A 293 0.51 3.88 -28.19
C LEU A 293 1.49 2.90 -27.52
N LEU A 294 1.81 3.11 -26.23
CA LEU A 294 2.68 2.20 -25.48
C LEU A 294 2.06 0.81 -25.34
N LEU A 295 0.74 0.74 -25.11
CA LEU A 295 0.01 -0.53 -25.02
C LEU A 295 0.02 -1.26 -26.37
N LEU A 296 -0.28 -0.56 -27.47
CA LEU A 296 -0.25 -1.13 -28.82
C LEU A 296 1.15 -1.65 -29.15
N THR A 297 2.20 -0.82 -28.96
CA THR A 297 3.58 -1.20 -29.28
C THR A 297 4.05 -2.39 -28.43
N ALA A 298 3.72 -2.41 -27.14
CA ALA A 298 4.11 -3.52 -26.27
C ALA A 298 3.40 -4.83 -26.63
N VAL A 299 2.12 -4.74 -27.04
CA VAL A 299 1.34 -5.89 -27.50
C VAL A 299 1.86 -6.40 -28.85
N GLU A 300 2.17 -5.52 -29.80
CA GLU A 300 2.75 -5.89 -31.10
C GLU A 300 4.12 -6.57 -30.97
N LEU A 301 5.00 -6.02 -30.13
CA LEU A 301 6.34 -6.58 -29.88
C LEU A 301 6.33 -8.00 -29.29
N ILE A 302 5.27 -8.33 -28.53
CA ILE A 302 5.17 -9.62 -27.83
C ILE A 302 4.43 -10.66 -28.65
N GLU A 303 3.80 -10.26 -29.77
CA GLU A 303 2.97 -11.13 -30.63
C GLU A 303 1.95 -11.93 -29.80
N PRO A 304 0.81 -11.37 -29.42
CA PRO A 304 -0.10 -11.95 -28.43
C PRO A 304 -0.84 -13.18 -28.96
N VAL A 305 -0.19 -14.33 -28.93
CA VAL A 305 -0.79 -15.64 -29.28
C VAL A 305 -1.64 -16.18 -28.14
N SER A 306 -1.51 -15.63 -26.92
CA SER A 306 -2.24 -16.07 -25.74
C SER A 306 -2.59 -14.91 -24.81
N PHE A 307 -3.63 -15.11 -23.98
CA PHE A 307 -4.02 -14.15 -22.95
C PHE A 307 -2.86 -13.75 -22.02
N GLY A 308 -2.01 -14.71 -21.64
CA GLY A 308 -0.86 -14.45 -20.79
C GLY A 308 0.18 -13.53 -21.45
N ARG A 309 0.45 -13.71 -22.74
CA ARG A 309 1.35 -12.82 -23.51
C ARG A 309 0.76 -11.42 -23.65
N TYR A 310 -0.52 -11.31 -23.95
CA TYR A 310 -1.23 -10.03 -24.02
C TYR A 310 -1.12 -9.25 -22.71
N THR A 311 -1.42 -9.92 -21.59
CA THR A 311 -1.35 -9.33 -20.24
C THR A 311 0.08 -8.94 -19.86
N PHE A 312 1.07 -9.76 -20.26
CA PHE A 312 2.48 -9.43 -20.06
C PHE A 312 2.90 -8.20 -20.85
N GLY A 313 2.43 -8.03 -22.09
CA GLY A 313 2.63 -6.80 -22.89
C GLY A 313 2.06 -5.57 -22.21
N GLN A 314 0.84 -5.66 -21.68
CA GLN A 314 0.23 -4.58 -20.91
C GLN A 314 1.06 -4.24 -19.65
N LEU A 315 1.56 -5.24 -18.92
CA LEU A 315 2.43 -5.02 -17.78
C LEU A 315 3.73 -4.29 -18.17
N MET A 316 4.35 -4.69 -19.29
CA MET A 316 5.56 -4.03 -19.80
C MET A 316 5.33 -2.59 -20.21
N ALA A 317 4.15 -2.25 -20.73
CA ALA A 317 3.77 -0.87 -21.04
C ALA A 317 3.56 -0.02 -19.77
N ILE A 318 3.02 -0.61 -18.69
CA ILE A 318 2.68 0.08 -17.45
C ILE A 318 3.90 0.25 -16.52
N LEU A 319 4.82 -0.71 -16.50
CA LEU A 319 5.99 -0.69 -15.61
C LEU A 319 6.87 0.56 -15.75
N PRO A 320 7.16 1.12 -16.93
CA PRO A 320 7.89 2.38 -17.04
C PRO A 320 7.16 3.57 -16.40
N LEU A 321 5.83 3.55 -16.36
CA LEU A 321 5.03 4.61 -15.78
C LEU A 321 5.00 4.53 -14.25
N LEU A 322 4.69 3.36 -13.71
CA LEU A 322 4.46 3.14 -12.28
C LEU A 322 5.73 2.70 -11.53
N GLY A 323 6.66 2.05 -12.20
CA GLY A 323 7.85 1.45 -11.59
C GLY A 323 8.75 2.45 -10.85
N PRO A 324 9.20 3.55 -11.46
CA PRO A 324 10.11 4.49 -10.80
C PRO A 324 9.56 5.07 -9.49
N PRO A 325 8.35 5.65 -9.42
CA PRO A 325 7.83 6.17 -8.16
C PRO A 325 7.58 5.06 -7.13
N THR A 326 7.11 3.89 -7.53
CA THR A 326 6.85 2.78 -6.59
C THR A 326 8.12 2.13 -6.06
N LEU A 327 9.20 2.08 -6.84
CA LEU A 327 10.54 1.73 -6.35
C LEU A 327 10.99 2.66 -5.22
N LEU A 328 10.85 3.97 -5.42
CA LEU A 328 11.19 4.96 -4.42
C LEU A 328 10.31 4.83 -3.17
N MET A 329 9.00 4.62 -3.35
CA MET A 329 8.08 4.33 -2.23
C MET A 329 8.52 3.08 -1.45
N GLY A 330 8.96 2.03 -2.14
CA GLY A 330 9.50 0.82 -1.50
C GLY A 330 10.75 1.09 -0.67
N MET A 331 11.64 1.97 -1.14
CA MET A 331 12.85 2.36 -0.40
C MET A 331 12.54 3.20 0.85
N SER A 332 11.40 3.88 0.89
CA SER A 332 11.04 4.79 1.98
C SER A 332 10.83 4.07 3.30
N PHE A 333 10.23 2.86 3.31
CA PHE A 333 9.90 2.16 4.55
C PHE A 333 11.12 1.74 5.39
N PRO A 334 12.18 1.08 4.84
CA PRO A 334 13.38 0.76 5.61
C PRO A 334 14.07 2.00 6.16
N LEU A 335 14.10 3.09 5.39
CA LEU A 335 14.67 4.37 5.81
C LEU A 335 13.84 5.03 6.92
N ALA A 336 12.53 4.96 6.84
CA ALA A 336 11.61 5.46 7.84
C ALA A 336 11.79 4.74 9.18
N VAL A 337 11.83 3.40 9.16
CA VAL A 337 12.07 2.58 10.34
C VAL A 337 13.45 2.91 10.94
N ARG A 338 14.48 3.04 10.11
CA ARG A 338 15.83 3.41 10.54
C ARG A 338 15.90 4.82 11.15
N ALA A 339 15.15 5.78 10.60
CA ALA A 339 15.07 7.14 11.14
C ALA A 339 14.36 7.20 12.51
N MET A 340 13.39 6.32 12.74
CA MET A 340 12.59 6.25 13.96
C MET A 340 13.28 5.42 15.03
N SER A 341 13.81 4.24 14.71
CA SER A 341 14.33 3.26 15.66
C SER A 341 15.79 3.51 15.96
N GLN A 342 16.07 3.86 17.19
CA GLN A 342 17.42 4.01 17.75
C GLN A 342 17.76 2.88 18.75
N ASP A 343 16.74 2.13 19.19
CA ASP A 343 16.84 1.10 20.22
C ASP A 343 16.25 -0.23 19.69
N PRO A 344 17.05 -1.28 19.55
CA PRO A 344 16.57 -2.58 19.11
C PRO A 344 15.47 -3.21 19.99
N GLU A 345 15.42 -2.84 21.27
CA GLU A 345 14.44 -3.38 22.21
C GLU A 345 13.03 -2.81 21.99
N LYS A 346 12.91 -1.66 21.31
CA LYS A 346 11.65 -0.97 21.01
C LYS A 346 11.23 -1.11 19.55
N LEU A 347 11.85 -2.02 18.84
CA LEU A 347 11.68 -2.14 17.40
C LEU A 347 10.24 -2.45 17.00
N GLY A 348 9.55 -3.34 17.71
CA GLY A 348 8.16 -3.69 17.39
C GLY A 348 7.22 -2.48 17.51
N ASP A 349 7.33 -1.69 18.57
CA ASP A 349 6.57 -0.45 18.78
C ASP A 349 6.93 0.62 17.72
N ASP A 350 8.20 0.74 17.36
CA ASP A 350 8.67 1.71 16.38
C ASP A 350 8.20 1.35 14.95
N VAL A 351 8.31 0.09 14.56
CA VAL A 351 7.79 -0.42 13.29
C VAL A 351 6.28 -0.27 13.24
N GLY A 352 5.57 -0.66 14.31
CA GLY A 352 4.12 -0.52 14.40
C GLY A 352 3.67 0.94 14.26
N LYS A 353 4.39 1.89 14.87
CA LYS A 353 4.09 3.33 14.75
C LYS A 353 4.38 3.89 13.37
N VAL A 354 5.52 3.54 12.76
CA VAL A 354 5.87 3.98 11.40
C VAL A 354 4.87 3.42 10.41
N TYR A 355 4.62 2.12 10.45
CA TYR A 355 3.69 1.45 9.56
C TYR A 355 2.26 1.95 9.79
N GLY A 356 1.82 2.05 11.05
CA GLY A 356 0.50 2.55 11.41
C GLY A 356 0.28 4.01 10.99
N ALA A 357 1.25 4.90 11.22
CA ALA A 357 1.16 6.29 10.77
C ALA A 357 1.07 6.40 9.26
N ASN A 358 1.94 5.67 8.53
CA ASN A 358 1.92 5.62 7.08
C ASN A 358 0.57 5.11 6.54
N THR A 359 0.06 4.02 7.11
CA THR A 359 -1.19 3.40 6.66
C THR A 359 -2.43 4.23 7.02
N LEU A 360 -2.44 4.91 8.18
CA LEU A 360 -3.50 5.87 8.50
C LEU A 360 -3.47 7.07 7.55
N GLY A 361 -2.27 7.53 7.18
CA GLY A 361 -2.10 8.52 6.12
C GLY A 361 -2.68 8.02 4.78
N ALA A 362 -2.38 6.78 4.42
CA ALA A 362 -2.89 6.14 3.22
C ALA A 362 -4.44 6.16 3.16
N VAL A 363 -5.12 5.89 4.29
CA VAL A 363 -6.59 6.02 4.39
C VAL A 363 -7.05 7.43 4.03
N VAL A 364 -6.44 8.44 4.64
CA VAL A 364 -6.78 9.85 4.37
C VAL A 364 -6.49 10.20 2.93
N GLY A 365 -5.36 9.75 2.38
CA GLY A 365 -4.98 9.96 0.99
C GLY A 365 -5.96 9.36 -0.01
N ALA A 366 -6.39 8.11 0.22
CA ALA A 366 -7.37 7.44 -0.66
C ALA A 366 -8.73 8.17 -0.66
N LEU A 367 -9.21 8.53 0.54
CA LEU A 367 -10.49 9.26 0.67
C LEU A 367 -10.38 10.67 0.07
N ALA A 368 -9.30 11.40 0.35
CA ALA A 368 -9.06 12.72 -0.23
C ALA A 368 -8.96 12.65 -1.77
N ALA A 369 -8.26 11.66 -2.31
CA ALA A 369 -8.14 11.45 -3.74
C ALA A 369 -9.50 11.19 -4.40
N GLY A 370 -10.26 10.19 -3.88
CA GLY A 370 -11.51 9.75 -4.49
C GLY A 370 -12.68 10.72 -4.30
N PHE A 371 -12.79 11.33 -3.11
CA PHE A 371 -13.97 12.15 -2.76
C PHE A 371 -13.76 13.65 -2.89
N VAL A 372 -12.51 14.13 -2.88
CA VAL A 372 -12.20 15.56 -2.93
C VAL A 372 -11.41 15.92 -4.18
N LEU A 373 -10.19 15.41 -4.34
CA LEU A 373 -9.29 15.88 -5.38
C LEU A 373 -9.80 15.58 -6.78
N ILE A 374 -10.18 14.33 -7.06
CA ILE A 374 -10.68 13.97 -8.40
C ILE A 374 -11.94 14.76 -8.77
N PRO A 375 -12.98 14.88 -7.91
CA PRO A 375 -14.18 15.62 -8.26
C PRO A 375 -13.99 17.12 -8.39
N THR A 376 -13.02 17.72 -7.69
CA THR A 376 -12.84 19.18 -7.66
C THR A 376 -11.88 19.71 -8.70
N VAL A 377 -10.76 19.00 -8.92
CA VAL A 377 -9.67 19.50 -9.80
C VAL A 377 -9.34 18.56 -10.96
N GLY A 378 -10.01 17.42 -11.06
CA GLY A 378 -9.72 16.39 -12.07
C GLY A 378 -8.48 15.57 -11.75
N THR A 379 -8.27 14.47 -12.50
CA THR A 379 -7.23 13.48 -12.17
C THR A 379 -5.82 14.02 -12.40
N GLN A 380 -5.60 14.75 -13.49
CA GLN A 380 -4.28 15.32 -13.82
C GLN A 380 -3.82 16.35 -12.79
N ASN A 381 -4.67 17.34 -12.48
CA ASN A 381 -4.33 18.36 -11.49
C ASN A 381 -4.17 17.76 -10.10
N ALA A 382 -4.97 16.73 -9.75
CA ALA A 382 -4.83 15.99 -8.51
C ALA A 382 -3.45 15.31 -8.37
N LEU A 383 -2.94 14.68 -9.44
CA LEU A 383 -1.58 14.14 -9.50
C LEU A 383 -0.53 15.22 -9.19
N MET A 384 -0.66 16.41 -9.81
CA MET A 384 0.27 17.52 -9.61
C MET A 384 0.19 18.14 -8.22
N VAL A 385 -1.02 18.25 -7.64
CA VAL A 385 -1.20 18.67 -6.24
C VAL A 385 -0.44 17.74 -5.30
N VAL A 386 -0.60 16.42 -5.46
CA VAL A 386 0.08 15.43 -4.61
C VAL A 386 1.60 15.44 -4.84
N ALA A 387 2.06 15.63 -6.08
CA ALA A 387 3.49 15.81 -6.37
C ALA A 387 4.08 17.06 -5.67
N THR A 388 3.31 18.14 -5.60
CA THR A 388 3.69 19.34 -4.84
C THR A 388 3.79 19.03 -3.35
N VAL A 389 2.89 18.24 -2.79
CA VAL A 389 2.96 17.79 -1.39
C VAL A 389 4.24 16.98 -1.14
N ASN A 390 4.65 16.07 -2.05
CA ASN A 390 5.92 15.35 -1.93
C ASN A 390 7.13 16.31 -1.91
N ALA A 391 7.16 17.34 -2.77
CA ALA A 391 8.22 18.35 -2.75
C ALA A 391 8.22 19.14 -1.42
N MET A 392 7.06 19.51 -0.89
CA MET A 392 6.95 20.16 0.43
C MET A 392 7.42 19.23 1.57
N LEU A 393 7.13 17.94 1.51
CA LEU A 393 7.64 16.95 2.47
C LEU A 393 9.16 16.87 2.40
N ALA A 394 9.73 16.77 1.21
CA ALA A 394 11.17 16.80 1.01
C ALA A 394 11.81 18.05 1.62
N ALA A 395 11.22 19.24 1.40
CA ALA A 395 11.67 20.50 1.98
C ALA A 395 11.57 20.49 3.53
N ALA A 396 10.48 19.96 4.09
CA ALA A 396 10.29 19.86 5.53
C ALA A 396 11.32 18.92 6.18
N ILE A 397 11.62 17.79 5.52
CA ILE A 397 12.64 16.83 5.98
C ILE A 397 14.04 17.46 5.88
N ALA A 398 14.36 18.14 4.76
CA ALA A 398 15.64 18.77 4.51
C ALA A 398 16.01 19.81 5.57
N ARG A 399 15.05 20.63 6.01
CA ARG A 399 15.25 21.62 7.09
C ARG A 399 15.76 20.99 8.38
N ARG A 400 15.29 19.79 8.76
CA ARG A 400 15.69 19.10 9.99
C ARG A 400 16.87 18.13 9.80
N ALA A 401 17.15 17.73 8.58
CA ALA A 401 18.30 16.90 8.24
C ALA A 401 19.63 17.68 8.16
N GLY A 402 19.63 18.98 8.45
CA GLY A 402 20.81 19.85 8.35
C GLY A 402 21.22 20.15 6.90
N GLY A 403 20.30 20.03 5.95
CA GLY A 403 20.54 20.18 4.52
C GLY A 403 20.06 21.53 3.98
N LEU A 404 20.59 22.65 4.45
CA LEU A 404 20.28 23.98 3.91
C LEU A 404 20.44 24.07 2.38
N VAL A 405 21.39 23.32 1.82
CA VAL A 405 21.64 23.25 0.37
C VAL A 405 20.50 22.62 -0.42
N LEU A 406 19.73 21.70 0.20
CA LEU A 406 18.62 21.04 -0.46
C LEU A 406 17.34 21.89 -0.51
N LEU A 407 17.23 22.92 0.33
CA LEU A 407 16.04 23.75 0.41
C LEU A 407 15.78 24.55 -0.90
N PRO A 408 16.77 25.24 -1.51
CA PRO A 408 16.56 25.91 -2.80
C PRO A 408 16.12 24.93 -3.90
N VAL A 409 16.71 23.74 -3.95
CA VAL A 409 16.36 22.70 -4.93
C VAL A 409 14.90 22.25 -4.74
N THR A 410 14.48 21.96 -3.51
CA THR A 410 13.11 21.51 -3.24
C THR A 410 12.07 22.60 -3.53
N LEU A 411 12.39 23.88 -3.22
CA LEU A 411 11.52 25.01 -3.54
C LEU A 411 11.42 25.24 -5.07
N THR A 412 12.54 25.14 -5.79
CA THR A 412 12.54 25.26 -7.26
C THR A 412 11.67 24.17 -7.90
N ILE A 413 11.78 22.93 -7.42
CA ILE A 413 10.95 21.82 -7.90
C ILE A 413 9.48 22.06 -7.62
N ALA A 414 9.13 22.53 -6.42
CA ALA A 414 7.75 22.85 -6.06
C ALA A 414 7.18 23.95 -7.00
N VAL A 415 7.98 24.97 -7.31
CA VAL A 415 7.59 26.04 -8.25
C VAL A 415 7.40 25.49 -9.67
N LEU A 416 8.29 24.61 -10.14
CA LEU A 416 8.17 23.98 -11.46
C LEU A 416 6.91 23.10 -11.55
N ILE A 417 6.59 22.35 -10.50
CA ILE A 417 5.37 21.56 -10.45
C ILE A 417 4.13 22.46 -10.50
N LEU A 418 4.11 23.55 -9.71
CA LEU A 418 3.01 24.51 -9.72
C LEU A 418 2.86 25.22 -11.09
N ALA A 419 3.98 25.57 -11.73
CA ALA A 419 3.97 26.14 -13.07
C ALA A 419 3.41 25.15 -14.11
N THR A 420 3.70 23.86 -13.96
CA THR A 420 3.15 22.81 -14.85
C THR A 420 1.64 22.71 -14.68
N ILE A 421 1.10 22.80 -13.44
CA ILE A 421 -0.35 22.84 -13.20
C ILE A 421 -1.01 23.98 -13.96
N ALA A 422 -0.37 25.16 -14.00
CA ALA A 422 -0.90 26.33 -14.67
C ALA A 422 -0.83 26.25 -16.22
N LEU A 423 0.14 25.50 -16.75
CA LEU A 423 0.42 25.42 -18.19
C LEU A 423 -0.29 24.27 -18.91
N PHE A 424 -0.73 23.24 -18.18
CA PHE A 424 -1.42 22.06 -18.76
C PHE A 424 -2.85 21.91 -18.25
N PRO A 425 -3.84 22.62 -18.84
CA PRO A 425 -5.24 22.53 -18.41
C PRO A 425 -5.96 21.27 -18.94
N VAL A 426 -5.26 20.26 -19.43
CA VAL A 426 -5.85 19.10 -20.13
C VAL A 426 -6.17 17.98 -19.14
N ASP A 427 -7.44 17.56 -19.05
CA ASP A 427 -7.84 16.41 -18.24
C ASP A 427 -7.53 15.11 -18.99
N LEU A 428 -6.64 14.27 -18.45
CA LEU A 428 -6.24 12.96 -19.01
C LEU A 428 -7.41 12.01 -19.26
N VAL A 429 -8.56 12.26 -18.65
CA VAL A 429 -9.79 11.43 -18.79
C VAL A 429 -10.73 11.96 -19.86
N ILE A 430 -10.61 13.23 -20.28
CA ILE A 430 -11.49 13.84 -21.30
C ILE A 430 -10.95 13.65 -22.72
N LEU A 431 -9.66 13.40 -22.88
CA LEU A 431 -9.01 13.25 -24.20
C LEU A 431 -9.00 11.80 -24.73
N SER A 432 -9.53 10.88 -24.02
CA SER A 432 -9.76 9.48 -24.38
C SER A 432 -11.24 9.21 -24.47
#